data_81ea3de96b62290043ccb082a52ba1ab
#
_entry.id   81ea3de96b62290043ccb082a52ba1ab
#
_cell.length_a   1.000
_cell.length_b   1.000
_cell.length_c   1.000
_cell.angle_alpha   90.00
_cell.angle_beta   90.00
_cell.angle_gamma   90.00
#
_symmetry.space_group_name_H-M   'P 1'
#
loop_
_entity.id
_entity.type
_entity.pdbx_description
1 polymer ?
#
loop_
_entity_poly.entity_id
_entity_poly.type
_entity_poly.pdbx_seq_one_letter_code
_entity_poly.pdbx_strand_id
1 'polypeptide(L)'
;RSDNHMRKHMLRYMELIDKTETKETRTPQRNVAVIQDVDGNNIVFINDIIFMGKQSIKWNDVEAYLKRFVGEFYWISDTEDEIYIGADLPDEYAHSEYTRVLKGANAKAKANAAQGIPELIEIATEKRHTENSKKKHEKDAKYGWYRYESRFALPVYSERREVIRYNVYHVAMIIRHSEDGKKYLYDIMNIKKETGSLFQSDDITQ
;
A
#
# COMPACT_ATOMS: atom_id res chain seq x y z
N ARG A 1 21.11 -15.54 10.02
CA ARG A 1 19.96 -15.28 9.10
C ARG A 1 19.57 -13.81 9.08
N SER A 2 19.69 -13.08 10.20
CA SER A 2 19.32 -11.65 10.31
C SER A 2 20.25 -10.71 9.53
N ASP A 3 21.56 -10.97 9.50
CA ASP A 3 22.56 -10.10 8.86
C ASP A 3 22.44 -10.05 7.33
N ASN A 4 22.02 -11.15 6.71
CA ASN A 4 21.87 -11.21 5.25
C ASN A 4 20.63 -10.45 4.78
N HIS A 5 19.60 -10.40 5.62
CA HIS A 5 18.37 -9.65 5.37
C HIS A 5 18.62 -8.14 5.44
N MET A 6 19.27 -7.70 6.52
CA MET A 6 19.63 -6.28 6.70
C MET A 6 20.56 -5.78 5.60
N ARG A 7 21.50 -6.59 5.17
CA ARG A 7 22.46 -6.26 4.12
C ARG A 7 21.77 -6.10 2.76
N LYS A 8 20.81 -6.97 2.42
CA LYS A 8 19.99 -6.85 1.21
C LYS A 8 19.10 -5.60 1.26
N HIS A 9 18.52 -5.29 2.40
CA HIS A 9 17.72 -4.08 2.61
C HIS A 9 18.56 -2.81 2.44
N MET A 10 19.74 -2.77 3.04
CA MET A 10 20.65 -1.63 2.91
C MET A 10 21.14 -1.43 1.47
N LEU A 11 21.54 -2.49 0.78
CA LEU A 11 22.00 -2.41 -0.60
C LEU A 11 20.89 -1.86 -1.51
N ARG A 12 19.67 -2.29 -1.30
CA ARG A 12 18.53 -1.83 -2.06
C ARG A 12 18.13 -0.38 -1.73
N TYR A 13 18.20 -0.01 -0.47
CA TYR A 13 17.98 1.37 -0.03
C TYR A 13 19.03 2.29 -0.68
N MET A 14 20.28 1.85 -0.76
CA MET A 14 21.36 2.58 -1.44
C MET A 14 21.14 2.64 -2.96
N GLU A 15 20.69 1.56 -3.60
CA GLU A 15 20.33 1.57 -5.02
C GLU A 15 19.14 2.49 -5.33
N LEU A 16 18.17 2.61 -4.42
CA LEU A 16 17.06 3.54 -4.54
C LEU A 16 17.51 4.99 -4.38
N ILE A 17 18.44 5.26 -3.46
CA ILE A 17 19.05 6.58 -3.28
C ILE A 17 19.87 6.96 -4.52
N ASP A 18 20.70 6.06 -5.04
CA ASP A 18 21.53 6.29 -6.24
C ASP A 18 20.66 6.56 -7.49
N LYS A 19 19.55 5.83 -7.64
CA LYS A 19 18.58 6.08 -8.71
C LYS A 19 17.83 7.41 -8.56
N THR A 20 17.65 7.90 -7.33
CA THR A 20 17.02 9.20 -7.08
C THR A 20 18.00 10.36 -7.30
N GLU A 21 19.29 10.17 -7.04
CA GLU A 21 20.31 11.20 -7.27
C GLU A 21 20.67 11.39 -8.75
N THR A 22 20.51 10.35 -9.59
CA THR A 22 20.81 10.40 -11.02
C THR A 22 19.67 10.89 -11.91
N LYS A 23 18.47 11.04 -11.38
CA LYS A 23 17.34 11.69 -12.07
C LYS A 23 17.06 13.04 -11.44
N GLU A 24 17.64 14.09 -11.98
CA GLU A 24 17.20 15.48 -11.79
C GLU A 24 15.80 15.76 -12.38
N THR A 25 14.88 14.86 -12.21
CA THR A 25 13.46 15.11 -12.30
C THR A 25 12.93 15.05 -10.88
N ARG A 26 12.59 16.20 -10.32
CA ARG A 26 11.89 16.33 -9.04
C ARG A 26 10.68 15.42 -9.02
N THR A 27 10.88 14.15 -8.67
CA THR A 27 9.78 13.31 -8.23
C THR A 27 9.23 13.99 -6.99
N PRO A 28 7.95 14.39 -6.96
CA PRO A 28 7.38 15.00 -5.75
C PRO A 28 7.68 14.06 -4.59
N GLN A 29 8.31 14.57 -3.54
CA GLN A 29 8.60 13.80 -2.35
C GLN A 29 7.27 13.26 -1.83
N ARG A 30 7.16 11.92 -1.77
CA ARG A 30 5.96 11.29 -1.23
C ARG A 30 5.87 11.57 0.27
N ASN A 31 4.71 12.01 0.70
CA ASN A 31 4.46 12.34 2.10
C ASN A 31 4.00 11.10 2.89
N VAL A 32 4.85 10.08 2.90
CA VAL A 32 4.56 8.77 3.49
C VAL A 32 5.68 8.38 4.45
N ALA A 33 5.33 7.91 5.64
CA ALA A 33 6.27 7.43 6.65
C ALA A 33 5.77 6.14 7.30
N VAL A 34 6.68 5.26 7.71
CA VAL A 34 6.37 4.09 8.52
C VAL A 34 6.64 4.43 9.98
N ILE A 35 5.63 4.28 10.83
CA ILE A 35 5.70 4.59 12.26
C ILE A 35 5.24 3.35 13.04
N GLN A 36 5.87 3.06 14.17
CA GLN A 36 5.43 2.02 15.09
C GLN A 36 4.41 2.57 16.08
N ASP A 37 3.37 1.77 16.34
CA ASP A 37 2.44 2.06 17.42
C ASP A 37 3.02 1.65 18.79
N VAL A 38 2.22 1.83 19.85
CA VAL A 38 2.64 1.52 21.23
C VAL A 38 2.96 0.03 21.45
N ASP A 39 2.41 -0.85 20.65
CA ASP A 39 2.63 -2.30 20.68
C ASP A 39 3.80 -2.75 19.79
N GLY A 40 4.48 -1.81 19.14
CA GLY A 40 5.59 -2.07 18.23
C GLY A 40 5.18 -2.51 16.83
N ASN A 41 3.90 -2.44 16.48
CA ASN A 41 3.38 -2.76 15.15
C ASN A 41 3.53 -1.57 14.20
N ASN A 42 3.91 -1.85 12.96
CA ASN A 42 4.09 -0.82 11.95
C ASN A 42 2.75 -0.31 11.40
N ILE A 43 2.70 0.97 11.13
CA ILE A 43 1.61 1.66 10.42
C ILE A 43 2.22 2.57 9.36
N VAL A 44 1.63 2.58 8.17
CA VAL A 44 2.00 3.52 7.11
C VAL A 44 1.21 4.81 7.29
N PHE A 45 1.89 5.89 7.67
CA PHE A 45 1.29 7.22 7.74
C PHE A 45 1.35 7.90 6.39
N ILE A 46 0.18 8.19 5.83
CA ILE A 46 0.02 8.92 4.58
C ILE A 46 -0.42 10.34 4.97
N ASN A 47 0.53 11.28 4.94
CA ASN A 47 0.36 12.61 5.53
C ASN A 47 -0.26 13.63 4.57
N ASP A 48 -0.89 13.18 3.49
CA ASP A 48 -1.60 14.03 2.57
C ASP A 48 -2.84 13.33 2.00
N ILE A 49 -3.88 14.09 1.75
CA ILE A 49 -5.10 13.63 1.10
C ILE A 49 -5.15 14.27 -0.28
N ILE A 50 -4.73 13.52 -1.30
CA ILE A 50 -4.69 14.01 -2.68
C ILE A 50 -5.92 13.61 -3.51
N PHE A 51 -6.63 12.55 -3.09
CA PHE A 51 -7.86 12.11 -3.73
C PHE A 51 -9.05 12.44 -2.82
N MET A 52 -9.70 13.54 -3.07
CA MET A 52 -10.77 14.03 -2.21
C MET A 52 -12.18 13.80 -2.76
N GLY A 53 -12.44 14.17 -4.01
CA GLY A 53 -13.74 14.10 -4.64
C GLY A 53 -14.88 14.72 -3.79
N LYS A 54 -15.65 15.66 -4.32
CA LYS A 54 -16.74 16.28 -3.57
C LYS A 54 -17.91 15.33 -3.30
N GLN A 55 -18.21 14.45 -4.23
CA GLN A 55 -19.29 13.46 -4.15
C GLN A 55 -18.79 12.03 -4.32
N SER A 56 -17.78 11.83 -5.15
CA SER A 56 -17.16 10.53 -5.42
C SER A 56 -15.70 10.70 -5.78
N ILE A 57 -14.93 9.65 -5.56
CA ILE A 57 -13.51 9.59 -5.95
C ILE A 57 -13.41 9.48 -7.47
N LYS A 58 -12.50 10.24 -8.07
CA LYS A 58 -12.10 10.10 -9.47
C LYS A 58 -11.10 8.96 -9.61
N TRP A 59 -11.59 7.76 -9.80
CA TRP A 59 -10.77 6.55 -9.85
C TRP A 59 -9.77 6.54 -11.02
N ASN A 60 -10.06 7.21 -12.12
CA ASN A 60 -9.10 7.37 -13.20
C ASN A 60 -7.85 8.15 -12.78
N ASP A 61 -7.97 9.08 -11.84
CA ASP A 61 -6.82 9.79 -11.28
C ASP A 61 -5.98 8.88 -10.37
N VAL A 62 -6.62 7.99 -9.63
CA VAL A 62 -5.96 6.96 -8.82
C VAL A 62 -5.21 5.97 -9.71
N GLU A 63 -5.85 5.51 -10.79
CA GLU A 63 -5.23 4.65 -11.80
C GLU A 63 -3.98 5.31 -12.39
N ALA A 64 -4.08 6.56 -12.82
CA ALA A 64 -2.96 7.31 -13.37
C ALA A 64 -1.81 7.46 -12.35
N TYR A 65 -2.12 7.70 -11.09
CA TYR A 65 -1.13 7.78 -10.01
C TYR A 65 -0.36 6.47 -9.84
N LEU A 66 -1.06 5.35 -9.83
CA LEU A 66 -0.47 4.01 -9.60
C LEU A 66 0.48 3.57 -10.72
N LYS A 67 0.35 4.12 -11.91
CA LYS A 67 1.25 3.82 -13.04
C LYS A 67 2.72 4.11 -12.72
N ARG A 68 3.01 5.02 -11.80
CA ARG A 68 4.37 5.32 -11.35
C ARG A 68 5.10 4.13 -10.73
N PHE A 69 4.36 3.16 -10.17
CA PHE A 69 4.91 1.99 -9.52
C PHE A 69 5.06 0.79 -10.46
N VAL A 70 4.46 0.82 -11.65
CA VAL A 70 4.49 -0.29 -12.61
C VAL A 70 5.93 -0.60 -13.02
N GLY A 71 6.29 -1.87 -12.98
CA GLY A 71 7.64 -2.36 -13.27
C GLY A 71 8.57 -2.40 -12.06
N GLU A 72 8.15 -1.83 -10.94
CA GLU A 72 8.90 -1.89 -9.68
C GLU A 72 8.54 -3.17 -8.89
N PHE A 73 9.36 -3.50 -7.91
CA PHE A 73 9.08 -4.53 -6.93
C PHE A 73 9.49 -4.07 -5.54
N TYR A 74 8.81 -4.60 -4.52
CA TYR A 74 9.01 -4.25 -3.13
C TYR A 74 9.08 -5.49 -2.27
N TRP A 75 9.80 -5.41 -1.15
CA TRP A 75 9.98 -6.51 -0.23
C TRP A 75 8.98 -6.44 0.91
N ILE A 76 8.40 -7.61 1.24
CA ILE A 76 7.73 -7.80 2.52
C ILE A 76 8.79 -8.15 3.55
N SER A 77 8.99 -7.29 4.55
CA SER A 77 10.05 -7.48 5.56
C SER A 77 9.87 -8.76 6.39
N ASP A 78 8.62 -9.11 6.68
CA ASP A 78 8.27 -10.26 7.52
C ASP A 78 8.65 -11.61 6.87
N THR A 79 8.41 -11.77 5.58
CA THR A 79 8.58 -13.04 4.86
C THR A 79 9.70 -13.04 3.82
N GLU A 80 10.31 -11.90 3.55
CA GLU A 80 11.30 -11.70 2.48
C GLU A 80 10.73 -11.93 1.06
N ASP A 81 9.41 -11.94 0.90
CA ASP A 81 8.78 -12.05 -0.41
C ASP A 81 8.99 -10.80 -1.25
N GLU A 82 9.31 -10.99 -2.52
CA GLU A 82 9.35 -9.92 -3.53
C GLU A 82 7.98 -9.77 -4.17
N ILE A 83 7.41 -8.59 -4.08
CA ILE A 83 6.11 -8.29 -4.68
C ILE A 83 6.28 -7.30 -5.82
N TYR A 84 5.94 -7.73 -7.01
CA TYR A 84 6.03 -6.95 -8.24
C TYR A 84 4.75 -6.14 -8.47
N ILE A 85 4.91 -5.00 -9.11
CA ILE A 85 3.79 -4.19 -9.58
C ILE A 85 3.68 -4.38 -11.10
N GLY A 86 2.70 -5.15 -11.53
CA GLY A 86 2.41 -5.38 -12.94
C GLY A 86 1.61 -4.25 -13.57
N ALA A 87 1.55 -4.26 -14.90
CA ALA A 87 0.80 -3.26 -15.67
C ALA A 87 -0.72 -3.33 -15.44
N ASP A 88 -1.22 -4.45 -14.92
CA ASP A 88 -2.63 -4.69 -14.61
C ASP A 88 -3.08 -4.05 -13.29
N LEU A 89 -2.16 -3.77 -12.35
CA LEU A 89 -2.53 -3.26 -11.03
C LEU A 89 -3.32 -1.95 -11.08
N PRO A 90 -2.92 -0.92 -11.82
CA PRO A 90 -3.63 0.36 -11.80
C PRO A 90 -5.11 0.23 -12.14
N ASP A 91 -5.44 -0.51 -13.19
CA ASP A 91 -6.83 -0.75 -13.60
C ASP A 91 -7.61 -1.59 -12.58
N GLU A 92 -7.05 -2.70 -12.15
CA GLU A 92 -7.70 -3.58 -11.16
C GLU A 92 -7.95 -2.87 -9.83
N TYR A 93 -6.97 -2.13 -9.33
CA TYR A 93 -7.08 -1.35 -8.10
C TYR A 93 -8.20 -0.29 -8.17
N ALA A 94 -8.24 0.45 -9.26
CA ALA A 94 -9.16 1.57 -9.45
C ALA A 94 -10.58 1.14 -9.87
N HIS A 95 -10.72 0.02 -10.57
CA HIS A 95 -11.97 -0.35 -11.25
C HIS A 95 -12.48 -1.76 -10.93
N SER A 96 -11.93 -2.45 -9.93
CA SER A 96 -12.43 -3.75 -9.49
C SER A 96 -13.87 -3.70 -8.98
N GLU A 97 -14.54 -4.85 -8.94
CA GLU A 97 -15.88 -4.97 -8.35
C GLU A 97 -15.90 -4.47 -6.91
N TYR A 98 -14.86 -4.78 -6.13
CA TYR A 98 -14.71 -4.27 -4.77
C TYR A 98 -14.67 -2.74 -4.74
N THR A 99 -13.87 -2.13 -5.61
CA THR A 99 -13.74 -0.65 -5.66
C THR A 99 -15.03 0.03 -6.06
N ARG A 100 -15.78 -0.54 -7.00
CA ARG A 100 -17.04 0.04 -7.50
C ARG A 100 -18.10 0.20 -6.44
N VAL A 101 -18.12 -0.67 -5.43
CA VAL A 101 -19.11 -0.63 -4.34
C VAL A 101 -18.66 0.19 -3.15
N LEU A 102 -17.41 0.64 -3.12
CA LEU A 102 -16.89 1.51 -2.06
C LEU A 102 -17.53 2.90 -2.14
N LYS A 103 -17.92 3.43 -0.98
CA LYS A 103 -18.50 4.75 -0.83
C LYS A 103 -17.92 5.48 0.39
N GLY A 104 -18.00 6.80 0.37
CA GLY A 104 -17.66 7.65 1.51
C GLY A 104 -16.21 7.46 1.99
N ALA A 105 -16.05 7.29 3.29
CA ALA A 105 -14.75 7.21 3.95
C ALA A 105 -13.88 6.05 3.45
N ASN A 106 -14.47 4.88 3.15
CA ASN A 106 -13.72 3.72 2.67
C ASN A 106 -13.22 3.91 1.24
N ALA A 107 -14.00 4.54 0.38
CA ALA A 107 -13.56 4.90 -0.98
C ALA A 107 -12.38 5.89 -0.92
N LYS A 108 -12.50 6.93 -0.10
CA LYS A 108 -11.43 7.90 0.14
C LYS A 108 -10.17 7.24 0.72
N ALA A 109 -10.37 6.30 1.66
CA ALA A 109 -9.27 5.56 2.25
C ALA A 109 -8.51 4.72 1.21
N LYS A 110 -9.20 3.92 0.40
CA LYS A 110 -8.57 3.13 -0.66
C LYS A 110 -7.85 4.02 -1.68
N ALA A 111 -8.47 5.09 -2.11
CA ALA A 111 -7.88 6.02 -3.07
C ALA A 111 -6.55 6.60 -2.55
N ASN A 112 -6.52 7.07 -1.31
CA ASN A 112 -5.32 7.68 -0.73
C ASN A 112 -4.27 6.64 -0.30
N ALA A 113 -4.67 5.40 0.00
CA ALA A 113 -3.74 4.30 0.25
C ALA A 113 -2.81 4.01 -0.95
N ALA A 114 -3.23 4.38 -2.16
CA ALA A 114 -2.40 4.27 -3.36
C ALA A 114 -1.05 4.99 -3.21
N GLN A 115 -1.00 6.07 -2.43
CA GLN A 115 0.24 6.80 -2.18
C GLN A 115 1.28 5.99 -1.41
N GLY A 116 0.86 5.04 -0.60
CA GLY A 116 1.71 4.24 0.29
C GLY A 116 1.87 2.79 -0.14
N ILE A 117 1.60 2.42 -1.37
CA ILE A 117 1.70 1.03 -1.86
C ILE A 117 3.06 0.39 -1.52
N PRO A 118 4.22 1.03 -1.77
CA PRO A 118 5.50 0.43 -1.42
C PRO A 118 5.63 0.11 0.08
N GLU A 119 5.26 1.03 0.92
CA GLU A 119 5.37 0.92 2.38
C GLU A 119 4.33 -0.06 2.95
N LEU A 120 3.12 -0.11 2.38
CA LEU A 120 2.11 -1.10 2.74
C LEU A 120 2.58 -2.52 2.47
N ILE A 121 3.28 -2.75 1.37
CA ILE A 121 3.92 -4.04 1.05
C ILE A 121 5.02 -4.33 2.09
N GLU A 122 5.89 -3.37 2.34
CA GLU A 122 7.03 -3.56 3.24
C GLU A 122 6.62 -4.03 4.64
N ILE A 123 5.57 -3.44 5.21
CA ILE A 123 5.11 -3.74 6.57
C ILE A 123 4.10 -4.90 6.66
N ALA A 124 3.68 -5.48 5.55
CA ALA A 124 2.64 -6.51 5.49
C ALA A 124 3.00 -7.74 6.33
N THR A 125 2.01 -8.30 7.00
CA THR A 125 2.14 -9.45 7.91
C THR A 125 1.03 -10.48 7.67
N GLU A 126 1.05 -11.58 8.43
CA GLU A 126 0.00 -12.60 8.43
C GLU A 126 -0.23 -13.26 7.06
N LYS A 127 0.85 -13.74 6.45
CA LYS A 127 0.80 -14.44 5.17
C LYS A 127 -0.12 -15.67 5.21
N ARG A 128 -1.05 -15.74 4.26
CA ARG A 128 -1.91 -16.91 4.03
C ARG A 128 -1.89 -17.27 2.56
N HIS A 129 -1.97 -18.56 2.24
CA HIS A 129 -2.02 -19.07 0.88
C HIS A 129 -3.37 -19.72 0.58
N THR A 130 -3.88 -19.50 -0.63
CA THR A 130 -5.07 -20.15 -1.17
C THR A 130 -4.81 -20.55 -2.62
N GLU A 131 -5.18 -21.77 -3.00
CA GLU A 131 -5.08 -22.20 -4.39
C GLU A 131 -6.09 -21.47 -5.28
N ASN A 132 -5.73 -21.28 -6.56
CA ASN A 132 -6.63 -20.70 -7.53
C ASN A 132 -7.67 -21.71 -7.99
N SER A 133 -8.95 -21.36 -7.88
CA SER A 133 -10.09 -22.14 -8.37
C SER A 133 -10.76 -21.52 -9.60
N LYS A 134 -10.32 -20.33 -10.04
CA LYS A 134 -10.96 -19.59 -11.12
C LYS A 134 -10.20 -19.76 -12.44
N LYS A 135 -10.89 -20.26 -13.47
CA LYS A 135 -10.33 -20.47 -14.81
C LYS A 135 -9.72 -19.20 -15.42
N LYS A 136 -10.33 -18.04 -15.20
CA LYS A 136 -9.83 -16.76 -15.70
C LYS A 136 -8.43 -16.38 -15.16
N HIS A 137 -8.01 -16.96 -14.04
CA HIS A 137 -6.71 -16.74 -13.40
C HIS A 137 -5.77 -17.95 -13.53
N GLU A 138 -6.03 -18.87 -14.46
CA GLU A 138 -5.27 -20.11 -14.64
C GLU A 138 -3.77 -19.86 -14.88
N LYS A 139 -3.43 -18.76 -15.58
CA LYS A 139 -2.05 -18.36 -15.86
C LYS A 139 -1.52 -17.32 -14.87
N ASP A 140 -2.28 -16.25 -14.65
CA ASP A 140 -1.82 -15.11 -13.83
C ASP A 140 -1.82 -15.41 -12.32
N ALA A 141 -2.52 -16.46 -11.88
CA ALA A 141 -2.46 -17.01 -10.53
C ALA A 141 -2.26 -18.52 -10.54
N LYS A 142 -1.41 -19.04 -11.42
CA LYS A 142 -1.16 -20.48 -11.59
C LYS A 142 -0.80 -21.17 -10.28
N TYR A 143 0.01 -20.54 -9.43
CA TYR A 143 0.47 -21.08 -8.15
C TYR A 143 -0.37 -20.58 -6.97
N GLY A 144 -1.51 -19.96 -7.24
CA GLY A 144 -2.49 -19.53 -6.26
C GLY A 144 -2.35 -18.08 -5.85
N TRP A 145 -2.90 -17.82 -4.68
CA TRP A 145 -3.06 -16.49 -4.11
C TRP A 145 -2.44 -16.41 -2.74
N TYR A 146 -1.86 -15.26 -2.42
CA TYR A 146 -1.44 -14.92 -1.06
C TYR A 146 -2.26 -13.73 -0.56
N ARG A 147 -2.55 -13.76 0.72
CA ARG A 147 -3.18 -12.67 1.44
C ARG A 147 -2.28 -12.24 2.59
N TYR A 148 -2.07 -10.95 2.70
CA TYR A 148 -1.37 -10.31 3.81
C TYR A 148 -2.28 -9.27 4.44
N GLU A 149 -2.01 -8.95 5.71
CA GLU A 149 -2.64 -7.81 6.40
C GLU A 149 -1.66 -6.64 6.43
N SER A 150 -2.19 -5.43 6.26
CA SER A 150 -1.41 -4.20 6.39
C SER A 150 -2.25 -3.10 7.02
N ARG A 151 -1.61 -2.00 7.39
CA ARG A 151 -2.27 -0.88 8.10
C ARG A 151 -1.75 0.45 7.59
N PHE A 152 -2.65 1.41 7.48
CA PHE A 152 -2.27 2.79 7.17
C PHE A 152 -3.12 3.79 7.95
N ALA A 153 -2.60 4.99 8.10
CA ALA A 153 -3.28 6.09 8.75
C ALA A 153 -3.40 7.28 7.80
N LEU A 154 -4.55 7.92 7.83
CA LEU A 154 -4.85 9.14 7.09
C LEU A 154 -5.13 10.30 8.04
N PRO A 155 -4.67 11.52 7.75
CA PRO A 155 -4.95 12.68 8.55
C PRO A 155 -6.41 13.12 8.44
N VAL A 156 -6.94 13.61 9.54
CA VAL A 156 -8.20 14.33 9.61
C VAL A 156 -7.89 15.79 9.90
N TYR A 157 -8.36 16.68 9.05
CA TYR A 157 -8.10 18.10 9.15
C TYR A 157 -9.25 18.85 9.83
N SER A 158 -8.91 19.89 10.60
CA SER A 158 -9.84 20.90 11.06
C SER A 158 -10.26 21.83 9.90
N GLU A 159 -11.23 22.73 10.17
CA GLU A 159 -11.61 23.78 9.22
C GLU A 159 -10.44 24.69 8.85
N ARG A 160 -9.46 24.85 9.76
CA ARG A 160 -8.21 25.61 9.55
C ARG A 160 -7.12 24.82 8.82
N ARG A 161 -7.42 23.60 8.33
CA ARG A 161 -6.48 22.68 7.67
C ARG A 161 -5.31 22.22 8.54
N GLU A 162 -5.52 22.19 9.87
CA GLU A 162 -4.59 21.59 10.80
C GLU A 162 -4.97 20.12 11.03
N VAL A 163 -3.96 19.25 11.16
CA VAL A 163 -4.21 17.85 11.50
C VAL A 163 -4.63 17.74 12.95
N ILE A 164 -5.83 17.25 13.19
CA ILE A 164 -6.39 17.08 14.54
C ILE A 164 -6.30 15.63 15.05
N ARG A 165 -6.26 14.66 14.15
CA ARG A 165 -6.07 13.23 14.44
C ARG A 165 -5.74 12.47 13.17
N TYR A 166 -5.42 11.19 13.33
CA TYR A 166 -5.30 10.23 12.24
C TYR A 166 -6.33 9.12 12.40
N ASN A 167 -6.98 8.74 11.31
CA ASN A 167 -7.78 7.53 11.26
C ASN A 167 -6.92 6.38 10.76
N VAL A 168 -6.92 5.27 11.48
CA VAL A 168 -6.18 4.05 11.13
C VAL A 168 -7.10 3.07 10.45
N TYR A 169 -6.62 2.46 9.36
CA TYR A 169 -7.34 1.47 8.57
C TYR A 169 -6.56 0.17 8.49
N HIS A 170 -7.25 -0.95 8.58
CA HIS A 170 -6.75 -2.26 8.19
C HIS A 170 -7.12 -2.56 6.75
N VAL A 171 -6.22 -3.24 6.04
CA VAL A 171 -6.45 -3.73 4.67
C VAL A 171 -5.92 -5.14 4.50
N ALA A 172 -6.57 -5.91 3.63
CA ALA A 172 -6.03 -7.15 3.10
C ALA A 172 -5.34 -6.87 1.77
N MET A 173 -4.09 -7.26 1.65
CA MET A 173 -3.34 -7.20 0.40
C MET A 173 -3.46 -8.55 -0.31
N ILE A 174 -3.94 -8.54 -1.54
CA ILE A 174 -4.14 -9.72 -2.35
C ILE A 174 -3.01 -9.82 -3.38
N ILE A 175 -2.29 -10.92 -3.34
CA ILE A 175 -1.11 -11.19 -4.17
C ILE A 175 -1.41 -12.42 -5.03
N ARG A 176 -1.22 -12.29 -6.35
CA ARG A 176 -1.28 -13.43 -7.27
C ARG A 176 0.11 -14.00 -7.51
N HIS A 177 0.24 -15.32 -7.50
CA HIS A 177 1.48 -16.03 -7.84
C HIS A 177 1.37 -16.56 -9.27
N SER A 178 1.98 -15.85 -10.19
CA SER A 178 1.85 -16.04 -11.62
C SER A 178 2.66 -17.22 -12.17
N GLU A 179 2.34 -17.65 -13.38
CA GLU A 179 3.06 -18.72 -14.08
C GLU A 179 4.54 -18.42 -14.33
N ASP A 180 4.93 -17.14 -14.37
CA ASP A 180 6.33 -16.72 -14.46
C ASP A 180 7.13 -16.90 -13.17
N GLY A 181 6.48 -17.41 -12.12
CA GLY A 181 7.06 -17.60 -10.78
C GLY A 181 7.11 -16.36 -9.92
N LYS A 182 6.70 -15.21 -10.44
CA LYS A 182 6.68 -13.94 -9.69
C LYS A 182 5.36 -13.73 -8.97
N LYS A 183 5.42 -13.02 -7.87
CA LYS A 183 4.27 -12.58 -7.08
C LYS A 183 3.94 -11.13 -7.39
N TYR A 184 2.68 -10.86 -7.71
CA TYR A 184 2.21 -9.54 -8.10
C TYR A 184 1.13 -9.06 -7.14
N LEU A 185 1.18 -7.79 -6.78
CA LEU A 185 0.07 -7.15 -6.10
C LEU A 185 -1.13 -7.10 -7.05
N TYR A 186 -2.27 -7.65 -6.61
CA TYR A 186 -3.50 -7.69 -7.39
C TYR A 186 -4.45 -6.58 -6.99
N ASP A 187 -4.70 -6.45 -5.69
CA ASP A 187 -5.58 -5.42 -5.12
C ASP A 187 -5.34 -5.28 -3.61
N ILE A 188 -5.89 -4.23 -3.02
CA ILE A 188 -6.12 -4.16 -1.58
C ILE A 188 -7.61 -4.15 -1.32
N MET A 189 -8.06 -4.92 -0.33
CA MET A 189 -9.46 -5.19 -0.06
C MET A 189 -9.76 -5.12 1.44
N ASN A 190 -11.03 -5.28 1.78
CA ASN A 190 -11.49 -5.35 3.18
C ASN A 190 -11.00 -4.18 4.04
N ILE A 191 -11.11 -2.97 3.49
CA ILE A 191 -10.72 -1.75 4.21
C ILE A 191 -11.66 -1.55 5.39
N LYS A 192 -11.08 -1.52 6.59
CA LYS A 192 -11.81 -1.30 7.85
C LYS A 192 -11.12 -0.26 8.69
N LYS A 193 -11.87 0.76 9.09
CA LYS A 193 -11.39 1.74 10.05
C LYS A 193 -11.29 1.09 11.43
N GLU A 194 -10.15 1.25 12.10
CA GLU A 194 -9.99 0.84 13.49
C GLU A 194 -10.83 1.71 14.40
N THR A 195 -11.52 1.06 15.34
CA THR A 195 -12.25 1.74 16.41
C THR A 195 -11.39 1.72 17.68
N GLY A 196 -11.15 2.89 18.28
CA GLY A 196 -10.40 3.02 19.55
C GLY A 196 -8.89 3.28 19.41
N SER A 197 -8.31 3.22 18.21
CA SER A 197 -6.91 3.61 17.95
C SER A 197 -6.89 4.98 17.29
N LEU A 198 -7.09 6.03 18.07
CA LEU A 198 -6.98 7.40 17.59
C LEU A 198 -5.60 7.92 17.95
N PHE A 199 -4.72 8.06 16.96
CA PHE A 199 -3.48 8.82 17.11
C PHE A 199 -3.83 10.31 17.05
N GLN A 200 -3.58 11.02 18.14
CA GLN A 200 -3.66 12.47 18.17
C GLN A 200 -2.33 13.07 17.71
N SER A 201 -2.35 14.32 17.20
CA SER A 201 -1.14 14.98 16.67
C SER A 201 0.01 15.05 17.68
N ASP A 202 -0.29 15.06 18.97
CA ASP A 202 0.69 15.11 20.06
C ASP A 202 1.42 13.76 20.29
N ASP A 203 0.84 12.65 19.83
CA ASP A 203 1.42 11.30 19.97
C ASP A 203 2.53 11.01 18.94
N ILE A 204 2.72 11.89 17.96
CA ILE A 204 3.63 11.70 16.83
C ILE A 204 4.98 12.43 17.06
N THR A 205 5.05 13.29 18.06
CA THR A 205 6.23 14.13 18.36
C THR A 205 7.20 13.53 19.38
N GLN A 206 7.06 12.25 19.72
CA GLN A 206 8.00 11.58 20.63
C GLN A 206 8.94 10.63 19.88
#